data_442c680c841456ca8fc8c545fd648910
#
_entry.id   442c680c841456ca8fc8c545fd648910
#
_cell.length_a   1.000
_cell.length_b   1.000
_cell.length_c   1.000
_cell.angle_alpha   90.00
_cell.angle_beta   90.00
_cell.angle_gamma   90.00
#
_symmetry.space_group_name_H-M   'P 1'
#
loop_
_entity.id
_entity.type
_entity.pdbx_description
1 polymer ?
#
loop_
_entity_poly.entity_id
_entity_poly.type
_entity_poly.pdbx_seq_one_letter_code
_entity_poly.pdbx_strand_id
1 'polypeptide(L)'
;TCTVCGQTRTEAIPATGVPETCNGGPACPGYAFRDMPAPSIWSHAGLDYCIDHGYIAGTSATTVTPDGECTRAMIVSILYRVQGEPAKVNGYELKKLAAPFDDVERGRWYTDAIWWAKLTGVVSGMSPSTFAPDDPITRAQLAVILYNYTKQFAPESLTETGSLTGFPDADSVPSWARTAMAWAVGNGLISGVGENGVSYLRPEGCATRAQVATILMNYDKALG
;
A
#
# COMPACT_ATOMS: atom_id res chain seq x y z
N THR A 1 -17.12 -2.69 12.24
CA THR A 1 -18.12 -2.32 11.21
C THR A 1 -17.63 -1.04 10.53
N CYS A 2 -17.40 -1.09 9.23
CA CYS A 2 -17.06 0.12 8.47
C CYS A 2 -18.28 1.04 8.41
N THR A 3 -18.17 2.26 8.93
CA THR A 3 -19.26 3.24 8.94
C THR A 3 -19.62 3.77 7.55
N VAL A 4 -18.72 3.60 6.56
CA VAL A 4 -18.89 4.10 5.18
C VAL A 4 -19.56 3.09 4.27
N CYS A 5 -19.22 1.81 4.35
CA CYS A 5 -19.78 0.77 3.47
C CYS A 5 -20.75 -0.18 4.20
N GLY A 6 -20.95 -0.03 5.52
CA GLY A 6 -21.82 -0.87 6.32
C GLY A 6 -21.34 -2.33 6.49
N GLN A 7 -20.16 -2.68 5.98
CA GLN A 7 -19.61 -4.02 6.13
C GLN A 7 -18.95 -4.18 7.48
N THR A 8 -19.31 -5.23 8.19
CA THR A 8 -18.59 -5.69 9.37
C THR A 8 -17.39 -6.49 8.89
N ARG A 9 -16.18 -6.09 9.27
CA ARG A 9 -15.02 -6.97 9.20
C ARG A 9 -15.29 -8.11 10.20
N THR A 10 -15.92 -9.17 9.73
CA THR A 10 -16.02 -10.41 10.48
C THR A 10 -14.74 -11.19 10.21
N GLU A 11 -13.95 -11.31 11.26
CA GLU A 11 -12.71 -12.07 11.39
C GLU A 11 -11.52 -11.47 10.60
N ALA A 12 -10.46 -11.15 11.35
CA ALA A 12 -9.13 -11.23 10.81
C ALA A 12 -9.02 -12.57 10.09
N ILE A 13 -8.66 -12.56 8.79
CA ILE A 13 -8.18 -13.78 8.15
C ILE A 13 -7.11 -14.31 9.10
N PRO A 14 -7.29 -15.52 9.70
CA PRO A 14 -6.28 -16.02 10.60
C PRO A 14 -5.00 -15.98 9.79
N ALA A 15 -4.00 -15.23 10.26
CA ALA A 15 -2.67 -15.34 9.71
C ALA A 15 -2.32 -16.81 9.79
N THR A 16 -2.38 -17.50 8.64
CA THR A 16 -1.86 -18.86 8.54
C THR A 16 -0.39 -18.67 8.81
N GLY A 17 -0.01 -18.89 10.10
CA GLY A 17 1.24 -18.48 10.68
C GLY A 17 2.42 -18.54 9.72
N VAL A 18 2.74 -17.41 9.11
CA VAL A 18 4.07 -17.21 8.53
C VAL A 18 5.01 -17.43 9.70
N PRO A 19 5.86 -18.45 9.70
CA PRO A 19 6.77 -18.70 10.81
C PRO A 19 7.49 -17.39 11.10
N GLU A 20 7.65 -17.01 12.37
CA GLU A 20 8.40 -15.80 12.77
C GLU A 20 9.78 -15.76 12.12
N THR A 21 10.25 -16.90 11.62
CA THR A 21 11.47 -17.08 10.83
C THR A 21 11.17 -17.92 9.59
N CYS A 22 10.79 -17.29 8.48
CA CYS A 22 10.74 -17.97 7.19
C CYS A 22 12.17 -18.36 6.78
N ASN A 23 12.38 -19.63 6.49
CA ASN A 23 13.69 -20.17 6.08
C ASN A 23 13.85 -20.31 4.56
N GLY A 24 12.91 -19.75 3.76
CA GLY A 24 12.89 -19.85 2.30
C GLY A 24 12.52 -21.23 1.76
N GLY A 25 12.06 -22.15 2.61
CA GLY A 25 11.64 -23.50 2.24
C GLY A 25 10.19 -23.57 1.74
N PRO A 26 9.70 -24.81 1.44
CA PRO A 26 8.35 -25.03 0.90
C PRO A 26 7.18 -24.50 1.74
N ALA A 27 7.41 -24.21 3.02
CA ALA A 27 6.43 -23.62 3.91
C ALA A 27 6.30 -22.08 3.76
N CYS A 28 7.23 -21.44 3.04
CA CYS A 28 7.16 -20.01 2.79
C CYS A 28 6.15 -19.71 1.68
N PRO A 29 5.23 -18.75 1.86
CA PRO A 29 4.25 -18.35 0.83
C PRO A 29 4.87 -17.97 -0.51
N GLY A 30 6.03 -17.31 -0.49
CA GLY A 30 6.79 -16.92 -1.69
C GLY A 30 7.62 -18.04 -2.34
N TYR A 31 7.64 -19.25 -1.79
CA TYR A 31 8.51 -20.34 -2.27
C TYR A 31 8.33 -20.67 -3.76
N ALA A 32 7.13 -20.51 -4.31
CA ALA A 32 6.84 -20.77 -5.71
C ALA A 32 7.49 -19.77 -6.69
N PHE A 33 7.97 -18.61 -6.17
CA PHE A 33 8.55 -17.58 -7.01
C PHE A 33 10.07 -17.67 -7.02
N ARG A 34 10.62 -17.93 -8.21
CA ARG A 34 12.07 -18.14 -8.42
C ARG A 34 12.94 -16.92 -8.17
N ASP A 35 12.33 -15.73 -8.18
CA ASP A 35 12.96 -14.42 -7.95
C ASP A 35 12.66 -13.86 -6.55
N MET A 36 12.15 -14.72 -5.65
CA MET A 36 11.94 -14.34 -4.25
C MET A 36 13.30 -14.06 -3.60
N PRO A 37 13.49 -12.91 -2.92
CA PRO A 37 14.72 -12.63 -2.20
C PRO A 37 15.04 -13.71 -1.17
N ALA A 38 16.33 -13.92 -0.86
CA ALA A 38 16.71 -14.86 0.19
C ALA A 38 16.19 -14.41 1.57
N PRO A 39 15.92 -15.31 2.53
CA PRO A 39 15.38 -14.98 3.86
C PRO A 39 16.17 -13.95 4.65
N SER A 40 17.48 -13.83 4.39
CA SER A 40 18.35 -12.83 5.02
C SER A 40 18.21 -11.42 4.43
N ILE A 41 17.49 -11.28 3.33
CA ILE A 41 17.26 -9.99 2.68
C ILE A 41 16.03 -9.33 3.31
N TRP A 42 16.15 -8.04 3.63
CA TRP A 42 15.16 -7.22 4.33
C TRP A 42 13.73 -7.31 3.74
N SER A 43 13.61 -7.51 2.44
CA SER A 43 12.33 -7.51 1.73
C SER A 43 11.62 -8.88 1.72
N HIS A 44 12.31 -9.95 2.11
CA HIS A 44 11.76 -11.31 2.09
C HIS A 44 10.50 -11.41 2.95
N ALA A 45 10.59 -11.01 4.21
CA ALA A 45 9.49 -11.11 5.15
C ALA A 45 8.26 -10.30 4.73
N GLY A 46 8.46 -9.10 4.18
CA GLY A 46 7.36 -8.27 3.66
C GLY A 46 6.67 -8.89 2.46
N LEU A 47 7.43 -9.45 1.53
CA LEU A 47 6.87 -10.13 0.36
C LEU A 47 6.11 -11.40 0.75
N ASP A 48 6.70 -12.26 1.59
CA ASP A 48 6.03 -13.47 2.10
C ASP A 48 4.72 -13.12 2.79
N TYR A 49 4.74 -12.12 3.69
CA TYR A 49 3.56 -11.64 4.39
C TYR A 49 2.46 -11.19 3.42
N CYS A 50 2.81 -10.35 2.45
CA CYS A 50 1.83 -9.83 1.49
C CYS A 50 1.31 -10.89 0.51
N ILE A 51 2.11 -11.92 0.19
CA ILE A 51 1.67 -13.07 -0.62
C ILE A 51 0.69 -13.91 0.18
N ASP A 52 1.01 -14.24 1.43
CA ASP A 52 0.15 -15.03 2.33
C ASP A 52 -1.22 -14.38 2.55
N HIS A 53 -1.23 -13.05 2.73
CA HIS A 53 -2.47 -12.29 2.92
C HIS A 53 -3.18 -11.91 1.61
N GLY A 54 -2.65 -12.33 0.44
CA GLY A 54 -3.23 -12.00 -0.85
C GLY A 54 -3.16 -10.51 -1.23
N TYR A 55 -2.33 -9.71 -0.53
CA TYR A 55 -2.13 -8.29 -0.84
C TYR A 55 -1.35 -8.12 -2.14
N ILE A 56 -0.32 -8.93 -2.35
CA ILE A 56 0.49 -8.94 -3.55
C ILE A 56 0.43 -10.33 -4.18
N ALA A 57 0.17 -10.36 -5.48
CA ALA A 57 0.29 -11.57 -6.30
C ALA A 57 1.59 -11.56 -7.10
N GLY A 58 1.96 -12.71 -7.66
CA GLY A 58 3.04 -12.78 -8.65
C GLY A 58 2.75 -11.92 -9.88
N THR A 59 3.80 -11.46 -10.54
CA THR A 59 3.72 -10.83 -11.86
C THR A 59 3.59 -11.89 -12.98
N SER A 60 3.93 -13.13 -12.64
CA SER A 60 3.65 -14.34 -13.42
C SER A 60 3.43 -15.52 -12.46
N ALA A 61 3.22 -16.71 -13.01
CA ALA A 61 3.11 -17.95 -12.21
C ALA A 61 4.38 -18.26 -11.38
N THR A 62 5.53 -17.71 -11.76
CA THR A 62 6.83 -18.04 -11.14
C THR A 62 7.68 -16.84 -10.78
N THR A 63 7.16 -15.62 -10.86
CA THR A 63 7.90 -14.39 -10.53
C THR A 63 7.05 -13.42 -9.73
N VAL A 64 7.66 -12.72 -8.77
CA VAL A 64 7.04 -11.66 -7.97
C VAL A 64 7.61 -10.28 -8.31
N THR A 65 8.76 -10.24 -8.98
CA THR A 65 9.47 -9.03 -9.44
C THR A 65 9.68 -8.02 -8.31
N PRO A 66 10.52 -8.32 -7.31
CA PRO A 66 10.69 -7.51 -6.09
C PRO A 66 11.10 -6.06 -6.38
N ASP A 67 11.99 -5.87 -7.35
CA ASP A 67 12.54 -4.56 -7.73
C ASP A 67 11.68 -3.81 -8.77
N GLY A 68 10.61 -4.45 -9.24
CA GLY A 68 9.64 -3.79 -10.13
C GLY A 68 8.88 -2.69 -9.41
N GLU A 69 8.57 -1.61 -10.11
CA GLU A 69 7.80 -0.50 -9.58
C GLU A 69 6.34 -0.89 -9.33
N CYS A 70 5.75 -0.37 -8.27
CA CYS A 70 4.31 -0.43 -8.05
C CYS A 70 3.62 0.76 -8.71
N THR A 71 2.52 0.49 -9.42
CA THR A 71 1.70 1.57 -9.95
C THR A 71 0.69 2.09 -8.92
N ARG A 72 0.18 3.28 -9.16
CA ARG A 72 -0.85 3.90 -8.33
C ARG A 72 -2.12 3.04 -8.26
N ALA A 73 -2.53 2.43 -9.38
CA ALA A 73 -3.66 1.51 -9.41
C ALA A 73 -3.43 0.25 -8.56
N MET A 74 -2.20 -0.29 -8.53
CA MET A 74 -1.88 -1.44 -7.70
C MET A 74 -2.13 -1.16 -6.21
N ILE A 75 -1.70 0.00 -5.72
CA ILE A 75 -1.86 0.36 -4.30
C ILE A 75 -3.34 0.46 -3.90
N VAL A 76 -4.15 1.19 -4.67
CA VAL A 76 -5.58 1.31 -4.33
C VAL A 76 -6.31 -0.02 -4.44
N SER A 77 -5.89 -0.90 -5.37
CA SER A 77 -6.47 -2.24 -5.51
C SER A 77 -6.11 -3.17 -4.35
N ILE A 78 -4.91 -3.03 -3.78
CA ILE A 78 -4.53 -3.76 -2.57
C ILE A 78 -5.43 -3.30 -1.41
N LEU A 79 -5.54 -2.00 -1.17
CA LEU A 79 -6.36 -1.46 -0.08
C LEU A 79 -7.86 -1.79 -0.26
N TYR A 80 -8.35 -1.81 -1.50
CA TYR A 80 -9.71 -2.23 -1.83
C TYR A 80 -9.97 -3.69 -1.45
N ARG A 81 -8.99 -4.60 -1.72
CA ARG A 81 -9.07 -6.01 -1.29
C ARG A 81 -9.04 -6.15 0.23
N VAL A 82 -8.16 -5.40 0.91
CA VAL A 82 -8.13 -5.36 2.39
C VAL A 82 -9.51 -5.02 2.96
N GLN A 83 -10.28 -4.15 2.27
CA GLN A 83 -11.65 -3.80 2.66
C GLN A 83 -12.73 -4.79 2.17
N GLY A 84 -12.33 -5.94 1.62
CA GLY A 84 -13.27 -6.98 1.17
C GLY A 84 -13.97 -6.66 -0.14
N GLU A 85 -13.40 -5.80 -0.98
CA GLU A 85 -13.89 -5.46 -2.33
C GLU A 85 -15.38 -5.05 -2.34
N PRO A 86 -15.79 -4.03 -1.57
CA PRO A 86 -17.20 -3.67 -1.44
C PRO A 86 -17.80 -3.27 -2.80
N ALA A 87 -18.86 -3.96 -3.21
CA ALA A 87 -19.56 -3.67 -4.47
C ALA A 87 -20.33 -2.32 -4.46
N LYS A 88 -20.56 -1.79 -3.24
CA LYS A 88 -21.27 -0.52 -3.01
C LYS A 88 -20.52 0.35 -2.01
N VAL A 89 -20.47 1.65 -2.29
CA VAL A 89 -19.89 2.67 -1.39
C VAL A 89 -20.81 3.88 -1.38
N ASN A 90 -21.14 4.38 -0.20
CA ASN A 90 -22.00 5.56 -0.01
C ASN A 90 -23.33 5.47 -0.81
N GLY A 91 -23.92 4.26 -0.93
CA GLY A 91 -25.14 4.01 -1.69
C GLY A 91 -24.93 3.83 -3.20
N TYR A 92 -23.74 4.04 -3.73
CA TYR A 92 -23.42 3.84 -5.15
C TYR A 92 -22.95 2.41 -5.42
N GLU A 93 -23.52 1.77 -6.43
CA GLU A 93 -23.03 0.49 -6.98
C GLU A 93 -21.86 0.78 -7.95
N LEU A 94 -20.63 0.40 -7.58
CA LEU A 94 -19.42 0.79 -8.30
C LEU A 94 -19.48 0.41 -9.79
N LYS A 95 -19.91 -0.80 -10.10
CA LYS A 95 -20.02 -1.30 -11.49
C LYS A 95 -21.01 -0.53 -12.38
N LYS A 96 -21.93 0.24 -11.78
CA LYS A 96 -22.92 1.04 -12.51
C LYS A 96 -22.43 2.46 -12.80
N LEU A 97 -21.34 2.89 -12.17
CA LEU A 97 -20.82 4.22 -12.34
C LEU A 97 -20.08 4.39 -13.67
N ALA A 98 -20.03 5.63 -14.18
CA ALA A 98 -19.12 6.00 -15.27
C ALA A 98 -17.66 5.87 -14.83
N ALA A 99 -16.69 6.19 -15.69
CA ALA A 99 -15.28 6.20 -15.28
C ALA A 99 -15.05 7.25 -14.16
N PRO A 100 -14.22 6.93 -13.14
CA PRO A 100 -13.98 7.85 -12.02
C PRO A 100 -13.12 9.06 -12.41
N PHE A 101 -12.27 8.90 -13.41
CA PHE A 101 -11.40 9.89 -14.00
C PHE A 101 -11.33 9.66 -15.51
N ASP A 102 -10.93 10.68 -16.28
CA ASP A 102 -10.91 10.61 -17.75
C ASP A 102 -9.89 9.58 -18.29
N ASP A 103 -8.83 9.34 -17.53
CA ASP A 103 -7.77 8.37 -17.83
C ASP A 103 -8.00 6.98 -17.23
N VAL A 104 -9.17 6.72 -16.65
CA VAL A 104 -9.53 5.42 -16.06
C VAL A 104 -10.61 4.76 -16.91
N GLU A 105 -10.23 3.77 -17.71
CA GLU A 105 -11.16 3.00 -18.53
C GLU A 105 -12.12 2.16 -17.65
N ARG A 106 -13.35 1.99 -18.11
CA ARG A 106 -14.33 1.12 -17.46
C ARG A 106 -13.97 -0.36 -17.66
N GLY A 107 -14.24 -1.17 -16.63
CA GLY A 107 -14.06 -2.63 -16.72
C GLY A 107 -12.61 -3.10 -16.62
N ARG A 108 -11.66 -2.21 -16.37
CA ARG A 108 -10.30 -2.61 -16.02
C ARG A 108 -10.29 -3.18 -14.61
N TRP A 109 -9.29 -3.99 -14.30
CA TRP A 109 -9.13 -4.67 -13.01
C TRP A 109 -9.06 -3.71 -11.81
N TYR A 110 -8.70 -2.46 -12.04
CA TYR A 110 -8.56 -1.41 -11.02
C TYR A 110 -9.75 -0.44 -10.95
N THR A 111 -10.72 -0.50 -11.90
CA THR A 111 -11.75 0.55 -12.01
C THR A 111 -12.59 0.67 -10.75
N ASP A 112 -13.06 -0.46 -10.20
CA ASP A 112 -13.88 -0.47 -8.99
C ASP A 112 -13.08 0.00 -7.77
N ALA A 113 -11.80 -0.39 -7.68
CA ALA A 113 -10.89 0.04 -6.62
C ALA A 113 -10.65 1.55 -6.64
N ILE A 114 -10.45 2.14 -7.83
CA ILE A 114 -10.27 3.60 -7.95
C ILE A 114 -11.57 4.35 -7.61
N TRP A 115 -12.75 3.83 -8.00
CA TRP A 115 -14.03 4.38 -7.57
C TRP A 115 -14.19 4.34 -6.06
N TRP A 116 -13.92 3.18 -5.46
CA TRP A 116 -13.96 3.02 -4.01
C TRP A 116 -13.04 4.04 -3.32
N ALA A 117 -11.79 4.14 -3.76
CA ALA A 117 -10.81 5.04 -3.17
C ALA A 117 -11.20 6.53 -3.31
N LYS A 118 -11.82 6.91 -4.43
CA LYS A 118 -12.33 8.27 -4.66
C LYS A 118 -13.54 8.58 -3.77
N LEU A 119 -14.52 7.68 -3.70
CA LEU A 119 -15.75 7.87 -2.92
C LEU A 119 -15.50 7.85 -1.41
N THR A 120 -14.48 7.14 -0.96
CA THR A 120 -14.08 7.09 0.46
C THR A 120 -13.10 8.20 0.85
N GLY A 121 -12.59 8.98 -0.11
CA GLY A 121 -11.62 10.04 0.15
C GLY A 121 -10.19 9.55 0.37
N VAL A 122 -9.91 8.27 0.10
CA VAL A 122 -8.54 7.69 0.15
C VAL A 122 -7.66 8.34 -0.91
N VAL A 123 -8.24 8.64 -2.09
CA VAL A 123 -7.55 9.37 -3.16
C VAL A 123 -8.40 10.51 -3.70
N SER A 124 -7.74 11.57 -4.17
CA SER A 124 -8.37 12.70 -4.87
C SER A 124 -7.99 12.80 -6.35
N GLY A 125 -7.07 11.94 -6.82
CA GLY A 125 -6.47 12.02 -8.15
C GLY A 125 -5.19 12.85 -8.18
N MET A 126 -4.54 12.91 -9.34
CA MET A 126 -3.45 13.83 -9.64
C MET A 126 -3.98 15.21 -10.02
N SER A 127 -5.18 15.22 -10.58
CA SER A 127 -6.01 16.40 -10.88
C SER A 127 -7.49 16.02 -10.70
N PRO A 128 -8.43 16.97 -10.83
CA PRO A 128 -9.87 16.65 -10.78
C PRO A 128 -10.31 15.60 -11.81
N SER A 129 -9.61 15.49 -12.94
CA SER A 129 -9.96 14.57 -14.04
C SER A 129 -8.96 13.44 -14.27
N THR A 130 -7.80 13.41 -13.59
CA THR A 130 -6.71 12.46 -13.86
C THR A 130 -6.31 11.70 -12.60
N PHE A 131 -6.23 10.38 -12.70
CA PHE A 131 -5.73 9.50 -11.64
C PHE A 131 -4.30 9.02 -11.87
N ALA A 132 -3.90 8.83 -13.14
CA ALA A 132 -2.64 8.21 -13.57
C ALA A 132 -2.49 6.77 -13.05
N PRO A 133 -3.37 5.82 -13.47
CA PRO A 133 -3.41 4.46 -12.91
C PRO A 133 -2.13 3.67 -13.10
N ASP A 134 -1.48 3.83 -14.24
CA ASP A 134 -0.30 3.07 -14.65
C ASP A 134 1.03 3.75 -14.26
N ASP A 135 0.98 4.98 -13.75
CA ASP A 135 2.19 5.67 -13.28
C ASP A 135 2.75 4.99 -12.02
N PRO A 136 4.09 4.88 -11.92
CA PRO A 136 4.74 4.44 -10.70
C PRO A 136 4.36 5.33 -9.52
N ILE A 137 4.06 4.71 -8.38
CA ILE A 137 3.73 5.47 -7.17
C ILE A 137 5.00 5.99 -6.49
N THR A 138 5.03 7.28 -6.16
CA THR A 138 6.12 7.82 -5.35
C THR A 138 5.93 7.48 -3.87
N ARG A 139 7.03 7.52 -3.10
CA ARG A 139 6.99 7.25 -1.65
C ARG A 139 6.13 8.28 -0.92
N ALA A 140 6.15 9.54 -1.34
CA ALA A 140 5.27 10.58 -0.80
C ALA A 140 3.79 10.30 -1.10
N GLN A 141 3.46 9.88 -2.32
CA GLN A 141 2.09 9.52 -2.69
C GLN A 141 1.60 8.29 -1.92
N LEU A 142 2.45 7.27 -1.77
CA LEU A 142 2.12 6.08 -0.98
C LEU A 142 1.81 6.45 0.48
N ALA A 143 2.65 7.30 1.11
CA ALA A 143 2.40 7.76 2.47
C ALA A 143 1.05 8.50 2.59
N VAL A 144 0.71 9.35 1.63
CA VAL A 144 -0.58 10.10 1.64
C VAL A 144 -1.77 9.16 1.45
N ILE A 145 -1.67 8.18 0.58
CA ILE A 145 -2.76 7.19 0.37
C ILE A 145 -2.97 6.38 1.65
N LEU A 146 -1.91 5.89 2.30
CA LEU A 146 -2.00 5.15 3.57
C LEU A 146 -2.53 6.03 4.71
N TYR A 147 -2.07 7.27 4.81
CA TYR A 147 -2.56 8.23 5.80
C TYR A 147 -4.07 8.50 5.64
N ASN A 148 -4.53 8.76 4.40
CA ASN A 148 -5.95 8.97 4.12
C ASN A 148 -6.78 7.71 4.38
N TYR A 149 -6.24 6.54 4.03
CA TYR A 149 -6.87 5.26 4.32
C TYR A 149 -7.04 5.06 5.84
N THR A 150 -6.00 5.30 6.63
CA THR A 150 -6.06 5.23 8.09
C THR A 150 -7.07 6.23 8.65
N LYS A 151 -7.04 7.48 8.16
CA LYS A 151 -7.99 8.52 8.57
C LYS A 151 -9.44 8.09 8.33
N GLN A 152 -9.71 7.35 7.26
CA GLN A 152 -11.05 6.92 6.89
C GLN A 152 -11.51 5.68 7.66
N PHE A 153 -10.62 4.72 7.92
CA PHE A 153 -11.00 3.40 8.41
C PHE A 153 -10.50 3.05 9.81
N ALA A 154 -9.49 3.75 10.30
CA ALA A 154 -8.90 3.57 11.63
C ALA A 154 -8.38 4.93 12.19
N PRO A 155 -9.24 5.96 12.32
CA PRO A 155 -8.81 7.32 12.70
C PRO A 155 -8.12 7.39 14.06
N GLU A 156 -8.41 6.48 14.97
CA GLU A 156 -7.74 6.33 16.26
C GLU A 156 -6.25 5.98 16.14
N SER A 157 -5.83 5.42 15.03
CA SER A 157 -4.44 5.06 14.74
C SER A 157 -3.61 6.23 14.17
N LEU A 158 -4.17 7.44 14.07
CA LEU A 158 -3.45 8.64 13.62
C LEU A 158 -2.77 9.41 14.78
N THR A 159 -2.29 8.72 15.79
CA THR A 159 -1.77 9.36 17.02
C THR A 159 -0.29 9.70 16.97
N GLU A 160 0.51 8.94 16.21
CA GLU A 160 1.96 9.09 16.17
C GLU A 160 2.39 9.97 14.98
N THR A 161 3.23 10.95 15.26
CA THR A 161 3.91 11.74 14.22
C THR A 161 5.40 11.77 14.50
N GLY A 162 6.20 11.28 13.54
CA GLY A 162 7.66 11.29 13.61
C GLY A 162 8.24 12.64 13.17
N SER A 163 9.51 12.84 13.54
CA SER A 163 10.28 13.96 13.02
C SER A 163 10.97 13.58 11.71
N LEU A 164 10.87 14.45 10.71
CA LEU A 164 11.60 14.30 9.45
C LEU A 164 13.02 14.89 9.53
N THR A 165 13.38 15.62 10.57
CA THR A 165 14.65 16.36 10.68
C THR A 165 15.89 15.46 10.72
N GLY A 166 15.72 14.17 11.00
CA GLY A 166 16.80 13.19 10.95
C GLY A 166 17.22 12.74 9.53
N PHE A 167 16.48 13.16 8.51
CA PHE A 167 16.76 12.81 7.13
C PHE A 167 17.34 14.01 6.37
N PRO A 168 18.48 13.84 5.67
CA PRO A 168 19.13 14.95 4.97
C PRO A 168 18.26 15.62 3.89
N ASP A 169 17.29 14.85 3.34
CA ASP A 169 16.39 15.30 2.29
C ASP A 169 14.98 15.67 2.80
N ALA A 170 14.84 15.92 4.11
CA ALA A 170 13.54 16.29 4.71
C ALA A 170 12.88 17.52 4.04
N ASP A 171 13.69 18.47 3.57
CA ASP A 171 13.19 19.68 2.89
C ASP A 171 12.68 19.41 1.47
N SER A 172 13.05 18.27 0.88
CA SER A 172 12.52 17.84 -0.44
C SER A 172 11.12 17.24 -0.34
N VAL A 173 10.60 16.98 0.87
CA VAL A 173 9.24 16.50 1.07
C VAL A 173 8.23 17.57 0.69
N PRO A 174 7.37 17.34 -0.33
CA PRO A 174 6.37 18.33 -0.73
C PRO A 174 5.43 18.69 0.42
N SER A 175 4.98 19.93 0.47
CA SER A 175 4.12 20.42 1.55
C SER A 175 2.84 19.58 1.73
N TRP A 176 2.25 19.12 0.62
CA TRP A 176 1.05 18.28 0.61
C TRP A 176 1.26 16.89 1.24
N ALA A 177 2.49 16.38 1.26
CA ALA A 177 2.82 15.06 1.79
C ALA A 177 3.47 15.11 3.19
N ARG A 178 3.87 16.29 3.68
CA ARG A 178 4.68 16.41 4.90
C ARG A 178 4.04 15.76 6.13
N THR A 179 2.75 15.97 6.36
CA THR A 179 2.02 15.37 7.49
C THR A 179 1.98 13.83 7.36
N ALA A 180 1.64 13.33 6.18
CA ALA A 180 1.56 11.89 5.93
C ALA A 180 2.94 11.20 6.03
N MET A 181 3.99 11.84 5.53
CA MET A 181 5.36 11.33 5.66
C MET A 181 5.83 11.31 7.11
N ALA A 182 5.55 12.36 7.89
CA ALA A 182 5.87 12.42 9.31
C ALA A 182 5.14 11.32 10.10
N TRP A 183 3.85 11.12 9.81
CA TRP A 183 3.08 10.02 10.38
C TRP A 183 3.66 8.65 10.00
N ALA A 184 3.99 8.43 8.73
CA ALA A 184 4.54 7.16 8.26
C ALA A 184 5.92 6.86 8.89
N VAL A 185 6.75 7.88 9.11
CA VAL A 185 8.03 7.75 9.84
C VAL A 185 7.78 7.45 11.31
N GLY A 186 6.86 8.16 11.97
CA GLY A 186 6.55 7.97 13.39
C GLY A 186 6.06 6.57 13.72
N ASN A 187 5.29 5.98 12.81
CA ASN A 187 4.76 4.63 12.95
C ASN A 187 5.68 3.53 12.35
N GLY A 188 6.93 3.88 11.98
CA GLY A 188 7.90 2.90 11.45
C GLY A 188 7.55 2.31 10.08
N LEU A 189 6.58 2.91 9.36
CA LEU A 189 6.17 2.45 8.03
C LEU A 189 7.24 2.80 6.98
N ILE A 190 7.88 3.96 7.15
CA ILE A 190 8.95 4.45 6.29
C ILE A 190 10.18 4.75 7.17
N SER A 191 11.25 4.00 6.97
CA SER A 191 12.53 4.16 7.68
C SER A 191 13.63 4.81 6.83
N GLY A 192 13.29 5.19 5.58
CA GLY A 192 14.23 5.74 4.61
C GLY A 192 14.90 4.66 3.74
N VAL A 193 15.65 5.13 2.76
CA VAL A 193 16.49 4.33 1.87
C VAL A 193 17.94 4.60 2.21
N GLY A 194 18.67 3.55 2.60
CA GLY A 194 20.07 3.64 2.99
C GLY A 194 20.98 3.87 1.78
N GLU A 195 21.85 4.86 1.86
CA GLU A 195 22.90 5.13 0.86
C GLU A 195 24.14 5.62 1.60
N ASN A 196 25.27 4.91 1.44
CA ASN A 196 26.56 5.22 2.10
C ASN A 196 26.44 5.43 3.62
N GLY A 197 25.61 4.63 4.29
CA GLY A 197 25.40 4.72 5.74
C GLY A 197 24.45 5.84 6.19
N VAL A 198 23.84 6.56 5.26
CA VAL A 198 22.87 7.63 5.52
C VAL A 198 21.49 7.20 5.00
N SER A 199 20.42 7.47 5.75
CA SER A 199 19.04 7.19 5.33
C SER A 199 18.40 8.43 4.73
N TYR A 200 17.77 8.27 3.57
CA TYR A 200 17.05 9.31 2.84
C TYR A 200 15.57 8.96 2.71
N LEU A 201 14.68 9.92 2.81
CA LEU A 201 13.23 9.74 2.60
C LEU A 201 12.91 9.43 1.14
N ARG A 202 13.59 10.08 0.21
CA ARG A 202 13.37 10.02 -1.24
C ARG A 202 11.89 10.16 -1.61
N PRO A 203 11.23 11.28 -1.26
CA PRO A 203 9.79 11.44 -1.38
C PRO A 203 9.29 11.28 -2.81
N GLU A 204 10.05 11.74 -3.81
CA GLU A 204 9.72 11.62 -5.24
C GLU A 204 10.25 10.32 -5.88
N GLY A 205 10.98 9.50 -5.13
CA GLY A 205 11.43 8.18 -5.61
C GLY A 205 10.25 7.21 -5.72
N CYS A 206 10.22 6.44 -6.81
CA CYS A 206 9.21 5.40 -7.01
C CYS A 206 9.40 4.26 -6.01
N ALA A 207 8.31 3.72 -5.51
CA ALA A 207 8.34 2.58 -4.59
C ALA A 207 8.35 1.27 -5.37
N THR A 208 9.31 0.38 -5.04
CA THR A 208 9.34 -0.97 -5.59
C THR A 208 8.32 -1.87 -4.90
N ARG A 209 7.98 -3.00 -5.53
CA ARG A 209 7.06 -4.00 -4.97
C ARG A 209 7.55 -4.51 -3.62
N ALA A 210 8.86 -4.73 -3.46
CA ALA A 210 9.48 -5.12 -2.19
C ALA A 210 9.32 -4.05 -1.10
N GLN A 211 9.50 -2.78 -1.45
CA GLN A 211 9.29 -1.66 -0.52
C GLN A 211 7.84 -1.52 -0.11
N VAL A 212 6.92 -1.60 -1.07
CA VAL A 212 5.47 -1.58 -0.80
C VAL A 212 5.06 -2.73 0.10
N ALA A 213 5.53 -3.96 -0.18
CA ALA A 213 5.23 -5.13 0.64
C ALA A 213 5.69 -4.95 2.09
N THR A 214 6.90 -4.44 2.30
CA THR A 214 7.43 -4.18 3.64
C THR A 214 6.63 -3.09 4.36
N ILE A 215 6.27 -2.02 3.67
CA ILE A 215 5.44 -0.95 4.24
C ILE A 215 4.05 -1.46 4.62
N LEU A 216 3.41 -2.28 3.77
CA LEU A 216 2.09 -2.87 4.06
C LEU A 216 2.14 -3.85 5.23
N MET A 217 3.17 -4.71 5.29
CA MET A 217 3.38 -5.58 6.45
C MET A 217 3.54 -4.78 7.75
N ASN A 218 4.36 -3.74 7.73
CA ASN A 218 4.56 -2.87 8.89
C ASN A 218 3.26 -2.15 9.27
N TYR A 219 2.51 -1.68 8.27
CA TYR A 219 1.21 -1.05 8.47
C TYR A 219 0.24 -1.98 9.19
N ASP A 220 0.07 -3.19 8.70
CA ASP A 220 -0.88 -4.16 9.24
C ASP A 220 -0.49 -4.60 10.67
N LYS A 221 0.81 -4.76 10.95
CA LYS A 221 1.31 -5.09 12.28
C LYS A 221 1.20 -3.95 13.31
N ALA A 222 1.33 -2.70 12.85
CA ALA A 222 1.32 -1.55 13.74
C ALA A 222 -0.10 -0.99 13.99
N LEU A 223 -0.97 -1.07 13.00
CA LEU A 223 -2.23 -0.33 12.95
C LEU A 223 -3.45 -1.18 12.55
N GLY A 224 -3.23 -2.47 12.17
CA GLY A 224 -4.26 -3.41 11.73
C GLY A 224 -5.00 -4.18 12.84
#